data_672e12d78de3099968d0449e6257b486
#
_entry.id   672e12d78de3099968d0449e6257b486
#
_cell.length_a   1.000
_cell.length_b   1.000
_cell.length_c   1.000
_cell.angle_alpha   90.00
_cell.angle_beta   90.00
_cell.angle_gamma   90.00
#
_symmetry.space_group_name_H-M   'P 1'
#
loop_
_entity.id
_entity.type
_entity.pdbx_description
1 polymer ?
#
loop_
_entity_poly.entity_id
_entity_poly.type
_entity_poly.pdbx_seq_one_letter_code
_entity_poly.pdbx_strand_id
1 'polypeptide(L)'
;MKDLLRSQDLLKSDVEMLLATASEFASEPLKASNLLANKTVAIYMSKPSTRTRLASESAVAHLGGTPIFLRGDDLQIGRGETIADTAKVISQFAEALIIRTFAQSDVDELGANASIPVINGLTDYDHPTQALADWLTIREVFGKDISGRKFAYFGDGNNVTTAWLMMGAIMGAHVVAATPEGKFAPKREVIELASKLALESGGKVEVTSDAKSAASGASVLYTDVWMSMGDPEADRIEKEKALSSYSVSDELMGLASKDAIFMHCLPAHRGQEVSASVMDGRASKIWRQAYHRRTTIQAILYHSLRGELKGRI
;
A
#
# COMPACT_ATOMS: atom_id res chain seq x y z
N MET A 1 -15.42 3.60 11.87
CA MET A 1 -15.06 2.44 11.02
C MET A 1 -14.08 1.55 11.78
N LYS A 2 -14.28 0.25 11.82
CA LYS A 2 -13.31 -0.70 12.42
C LYS A 2 -12.32 -1.24 11.37
N ASP A 3 -12.74 -1.36 10.12
CA ASP A 3 -12.04 -2.02 9.05
C ASP A 3 -11.19 -1.05 8.23
N LEU A 4 -10.16 -1.58 7.53
CA LEU A 4 -9.44 -0.90 6.47
C LEU A 4 -9.46 -1.80 5.23
N LEU A 5 -10.48 -1.68 4.39
CA LEU A 5 -10.68 -2.54 3.22
C LEU A 5 -10.08 -1.93 1.95
N ARG A 6 -10.09 -0.58 1.84
CA ARG A 6 -9.53 0.17 0.71
C ARG A 6 -8.91 1.49 1.16
N SER A 7 -7.95 1.98 0.40
CA SER A 7 -7.35 3.31 0.64
C SER A 7 -8.39 4.43 0.58
N GLN A 8 -9.31 4.36 -0.37
CA GLN A 8 -10.36 5.38 -0.53
C GLN A 8 -11.41 5.44 0.59
N ASP A 9 -11.44 4.43 1.48
CA ASP A 9 -12.36 4.42 2.62
C ASP A 9 -11.89 5.37 3.74
N LEU A 10 -10.62 5.81 3.70
CA LEU A 10 -10.05 6.71 4.68
C LEU A 10 -10.40 8.18 4.39
N LEU A 11 -10.63 8.93 5.46
CA LEU A 11 -10.59 10.39 5.43
C LEU A 11 -9.14 10.89 5.54
N LYS A 12 -8.87 12.13 5.10
CA LYS A 12 -7.55 12.77 5.33
C LYS A 12 -7.18 12.79 6.81
N SER A 13 -8.16 13.03 7.69
CA SER A 13 -7.95 13.01 9.14
C SER A 13 -7.54 11.64 9.67
N ASP A 14 -8.08 10.54 9.10
CA ASP A 14 -7.68 9.19 9.46
C ASP A 14 -6.24 8.91 9.03
N VAL A 15 -5.89 9.28 7.79
CA VAL A 15 -4.51 9.14 7.30
C VAL A 15 -3.53 9.93 8.16
N GLU A 16 -3.83 11.19 8.48
CA GLU A 16 -2.98 12.04 9.34
C GLU A 16 -2.78 11.42 10.73
N MET A 17 -3.84 10.87 11.33
CA MET A 17 -3.79 10.18 12.61
C MET A 17 -2.94 8.92 12.54
N LEU A 18 -3.16 8.08 11.52
CA LEU A 18 -2.39 6.86 11.30
C LEU A 18 -0.90 7.15 11.08
N LEU A 19 -0.56 8.16 10.26
CA LEU A 19 0.83 8.54 10.02
C LEU A 19 1.50 9.13 11.27
N ALA A 20 0.77 9.90 12.09
CA ALA A 20 1.30 10.43 13.33
C ALA A 20 1.64 9.29 14.31
N THR A 21 0.71 8.37 14.54
CA THR A 21 0.91 7.22 15.42
C THR A 21 1.99 6.27 14.89
N ALA A 22 2.03 6.04 13.57
CA ALA A 22 3.09 5.23 12.97
C ALA A 22 4.48 5.85 13.10
N SER A 23 4.58 7.20 13.09
CA SER A 23 5.82 7.93 13.38
C SER A 23 6.25 7.75 14.83
N GLU A 24 5.30 7.78 15.79
CA GLU A 24 5.58 7.48 17.19
C GLU A 24 6.09 6.03 17.36
N PHE A 25 5.46 5.06 16.73
CA PHE A 25 5.93 3.66 16.74
C PHE A 25 7.27 3.46 16.00
N ALA A 26 7.67 4.37 15.13
CA ALA A 26 9.00 4.34 14.52
C ALA A 26 10.10 4.75 15.52
N SER A 27 9.81 5.69 16.42
CA SER A 27 10.74 6.12 17.48
C SER A 27 10.64 5.26 18.75
N GLU A 28 9.42 4.86 19.12
CA GLU A 28 9.11 4.07 20.32
C GLU A 28 8.32 2.81 19.96
N PRO A 29 8.99 1.76 19.41
CA PRO A 29 8.29 0.60 18.85
C PRO A 29 7.39 -0.17 19.81
N LEU A 30 7.66 -0.10 21.11
CA LEU A 30 6.93 -0.82 22.17
C LEU A 30 5.99 0.07 22.99
N LYS A 31 5.74 1.32 22.57
CA LYS A 31 4.91 2.29 23.29
C LYS A 31 3.53 1.77 23.67
N ALA A 32 2.93 0.87 22.89
CA ALA A 32 1.62 0.25 23.15
C ALA A 32 1.72 -1.28 23.31
N SER A 33 2.81 -1.79 23.89
CA SER A 33 3.11 -3.22 23.99
C SER A 33 2.15 -4.03 24.88
N ASN A 34 1.17 -3.40 25.50
CA ASN A 34 0.11 -4.05 26.28
C ASN A 34 -1.26 -4.06 25.58
N LEU A 35 -1.40 -3.44 24.40
CA LEU A 35 -2.68 -3.33 23.70
C LEU A 35 -3.30 -4.70 23.39
N LEU A 36 -2.47 -5.62 22.95
CA LEU A 36 -2.84 -6.98 22.57
C LEU A 36 -2.35 -8.04 23.57
N ALA A 37 -2.05 -7.65 24.82
CA ALA A 37 -1.60 -8.59 25.85
C ALA A 37 -2.62 -9.74 26.02
N ASN A 38 -2.15 -10.99 25.89
CA ASN A 38 -2.95 -12.22 25.94
C ASN A 38 -4.01 -12.35 24.84
N LYS A 39 -3.84 -11.64 23.72
CA LYS A 39 -4.75 -11.62 22.57
C LYS A 39 -4.05 -12.12 21.31
N THR A 40 -4.86 -12.56 20.35
CA THR A 40 -4.36 -13.06 19.07
C THR A 40 -4.84 -12.18 17.92
N VAL A 41 -4.05 -12.14 16.85
CA VAL A 41 -4.41 -11.53 15.57
C VAL A 41 -4.18 -12.54 14.46
N ALA A 42 -5.21 -12.82 13.68
CA ALA A 42 -5.12 -13.70 12.53
C ALA A 42 -4.47 -12.96 11.34
N ILE A 43 -3.55 -13.63 10.66
CA ILE A 43 -2.88 -13.13 9.46
C ILE A 43 -3.09 -14.17 8.36
N TYR A 44 -4.03 -13.91 7.46
CA TYR A 44 -4.35 -14.83 6.36
C TYR A 44 -3.69 -14.37 5.06
N MET A 45 -3.02 -15.29 4.38
CA MET A 45 -2.41 -15.01 3.08
C MET A 45 -2.66 -16.16 2.09
N SER A 46 -3.43 -15.89 1.04
CA SER A 46 -3.54 -16.76 -0.13
C SER A 46 -2.40 -16.53 -1.14
N LYS A 47 -1.77 -15.33 -1.09
CA LYS A 47 -0.56 -14.99 -1.87
C LYS A 47 0.66 -14.93 -0.94
N PRO A 48 1.78 -15.63 -1.23
CA PRO A 48 3.02 -15.52 -0.47
C PRO A 48 3.52 -14.08 -0.39
N SER A 49 4.07 -13.66 0.76
CA SER A 49 4.72 -12.35 0.89
C SER A 49 5.62 -12.32 2.11
N THR A 50 6.91 -12.16 1.89
CA THR A 50 7.88 -11.97 2.97
C THR A 50 7.60 -10.70 3.76
N ARG A 51 7.42 -9.58 3.07
CA ARG A 51 7.26 -8.25 3.70
C ARG A 51 5.97 -8.12 4.47
N THR A 52 4.83 -8.45 3.86
CA THR A 52 3.53 -8.34 4.56
C THR A 52 3.51 -9.27 5.77
N ARG A 53 4.03 -10.51 5.65
CA ARG A 53 4.10 -11.45 6.76
C ARG A 53 4.95 -10.90 7.91
N LEU A 54 6.22 -10.59 7.65
CA LEU A 54 7.13 -10.09 8.68
C LEU A 54 6.64 -8.78 9.31
N ALA A 55 6.11 -7.86 8.51
CA ALA A 55 5.58 -6.60 9.02
C ALA A 55 4.37 -6.81 9.92
N SER A 56 3.44 -7.69 9.54
CA SER A 56 2.24 -7.99 10.32
C SER A 56 2.58 -8.74 11.61
N GLU A 57 3.38 -9.82 11.53
CA GLU A 57 3.80 -10.59 12.71
C GLU A 57 4.56 -9.70 13.70
N SER A 58 5.52 -8.88 13.20
CA SER A 58 6.27 -7.94 14.04
C SER A 58 5.37 -6.85 14.64
N ALA A 59 4.41 -6.32 13.89
CA ALA A 59 3.48 -5.31 14.40
C ALA A 59 2.63 -5.85 15.55
N VAL A 60 2.08 -7.07 15.40
CA VAL A 60 1.30 -7.74 16.44
C VAL A 60 2.16 -8.01 17.68
N ALA A 61 3.37 -8.54 17.50
CA ALA A 61 4.29 -8.80 18.60
C ALA A 61 4.68 -7.51 19.36
N HIS A 62 4.93 -6.40 18.65
CA HIS A 62 5.24 -5.11 19.27
C HIS A 62 4.05 -4.49 20.03
N LEU A 63 2.83 -4.88 19.70
CA LEU A 63 1.63 -4.51 20.46
C LEU A 63 1.33 -5.50 21.60
N GLY A 64 2.19 -6.49 21.83
CA GLY A 64 2.11 -7.48 22.91
C GLY A 64 1.21 -8.68 22.60
N GLY A 65 0.77 -8.84 21.36
CA GLY A 65 -0.09 -9.91 20.92
C GLY A 65 0.63 -11.12 20.33
N THR A 66 -0.12 -12.18 20.08
CA THR A 66 0.34 -13.38 19.39
C THR A 66 -0.20 -13.40 17.96
N PRO A 67 0.64 -13.35 16.92
CA PRO A 67 0.18 -13.52 15.54
C PRO A 67 -0.11 -14.99 15.25
N ILE A 68 -1.23 -15.26 14.57
CA ILE A 68 -1.57 -16.59 14.06
C ILE A 68 -1.54 -16.50 12.53
N PHE A 69 -0.54 -17.12 11.92
CA PHE A 69 -0.40 -17.13 10.48
C PHE A 69 -1.18 -18.29 9.86
N LEU A 70 -2.06 -17.95 8.91
CA LEU A 70 -2.91 -18.86 8.16
C LEU A 70 -2.56 -18.77 6.67
N ARG A 71 -2.26 -19.92 6.05
CA ARG A 71 -2.08 -20.00 4.59
C ARG A 71 -3.40 -20.27 3.90
N GLY A 72 -3.45 -20.07 2.58
CA GLY A 72 -4.61 -20.46 1.77
C GLY A 72 -5.04 -21.91 1.98
N ASP A 73 -4.07 -22.81 2.13
CA ASP A 73 -4.30 -24.25 2.33
C ASP A 73 -4.79 -24.60 3.75
N ASP A 74 -4.62 -23.73 4.72
CA ASP A 74 -5.03 -23.95 6.11
C ASP A 74 -6.54 -23.72 6.31
N LEU A 75 -7.16 -22.94 5.42
CA LEU A 75 -8.59 -22.62 5.48
C LEU A 75 -9.44 -23.57 4.65
N GLN A 76 -10.71 -23.70 5.03
CA GLN A 76 -11.68 -24.50 4.29
C GLN A 76 -12.43 -23.70 3.20
N ILE A 77 -12.04 -22.45 2.95
CA ILE A 77 -12.54 -21.63 1.84
C ILE A 77 -12.27 -22.37 0.52
N GLY A 78 -13.31 -22.55 -0.30
CA GLY A 78 -13.23 -23.32 -1.54
C GLY A 78 -13.36 -24.86 -1.35
N ARG A 79 -13.49 -25.33 -0.08
CA ARG A 79 -13.76 -26.74 0.25
C ARG A 79 -15.13 -26.94 0.88
N GLY A 80 -16.05 -26.01 0.63
CA GLY A 80 -17.43 -26.05 1.11
C GLY A 80 -17.75 -25.04 2.23
N GLU A 81 -16.75 -24.40 2.85
CA GLU A 81 -16.97 -23.31 3.79
C GLU A 81 -17.07 -21.98 3.04
N THR A 82 -18.05 -21.15 3.41
CA THR A 82 -18.22 -19.81 2.83
C THR A 82 -17.27 -18.83 3.47
N ILE A 83 -16.93 -17.74 2.74
CA ILE A 83 -16.13 -16.64 3.28
C ILE A 83 -16.81 -16.03 4.50
N ALA A 84 -18.15 -15.91 4.46
CA ALA A 84 -18.96 -15.40 5.58
C ALA A 84 -18.85 -16.25 6.84
N ASP A 85 -18.85 -17.59 6.70
CA ASP A 85 -18.71 -18.49 7.85
C ASP A 85 -17.28 -18.48 8.39
N THR A 86 -16.28 -18.49 7.51
CA THR A 86 -14.86 -18.31 7.88
C THR A 86 -14.64 -17.00 8.67
N ALA A 87 -15.27 -15.88 8.24
CA ALA A 87 -15.20 -14.61 8.94
C ALA A 87 -15.74 -14.71 10.38
N LYS A 88 -16.89 -15.37 10.55
CA LYS A 88 -17.50 -15.59 11.87
C LYS A 88 -16.65 -16.48 12.76
N VAL A 89 -16.08 -17.57 12.18
CA VAL A 89 -15.20 -18.49 12.90
C VAL A 89 -13.95 -17.78 13.39
N ILE A 90 -13.22 -17.06 12.49
CA ILE A 90 -12.01 -16.30 12.86
C ILE A 90 -12.33 -15.30 13.98
N SER A 91 -13.50 -14.67 13.93
CA SER A 91 -13.93 -13.69 14.92
C SER A 91 -14.13 -14.27 16.34
N GLN A 92 -14.20 -15.62 16.50
CA GLN A 92 -14.26 -16.25 17.82
C GLN A 92 -12.88 -16.44 18.46
N PHE A 93 -11.80 -16.35 17.67
CA PHE A 93 -10.45 -16.70 18.11
C PHE A 93 -9.45 -15.55 18.04
N ALA A 94 -9.77 -14.48 17.30
CA ALA A 94 -8.85 -13.37 17.07
C ALA A 94 -9.51 -12.02 17.32
N GLU A 95 -8.69 -11.01 17.67
CA GLU A 95 -9.14 -9.63 17.89
C GLU A 95 -9.11 -8.79 16.59
N ALA A 96 -8.37 -9.23 15.58
CA ALA A 96 -8.33 -8.63 14.25
C ALA A 96 -7.90 -9.66 13.21
N LEU A 97 -8.22 -9.38 11.94
CA LEU A 97 -7.77 -10.15 10.77
C LEU A 97 -7.01 -9.24 9.83
N ILE A 98 -5.76 -9.59 9.52
CA ILE A 98 -5.00 -9.01 8.42
C ILE A 98 -5.06 -9.99 7.25
N ILE A 99 -5.54 -9.54 6.10
CA ILE A 99 -5.73 -10.43 4.93
C ILE A 99 -4.96 -9.94 3.71
N ARG A 100 -4.31 -10.88 3.01
CA ARG A 100 -3.74 -10.68 1.67
C ARG A 100 -4.29 -11.76 0.75
N THR A 101 -5.06 -11.35 -0.25
CA THR A 101 -5.73 -12.26 -1.19
C THR A 101 -5.71 -11.70 -2.61
N PHE A 102 -6.42 -12.34 -3.54
CA PHE A 102 -6.57 -11.90 -4.91
C PHE A 102 -7.75 -10.93 -5.06
N ALA A 103 -8.97 -11.42 -4.88
CA ALA A 103 -10.16 -10.64 -5.14
C ALA A 103 -10.47 -9.64 -3.99
N GLN A 104 -10.79 -8.41 -4.37
CA GLN A 104 -11.27 -7.41 -3.40
C GLN A 104 -12.60 -7.83 -2.78
N SER A 105 -13.46 -8.53 -3.52
CA SER A 105 -14.75 -9.06 -3.03
C SER A 105 -14.59 -9.98 -1.81
N ASP A 106 -13.50 -10.75 -1.74
CA ASP A 106 -13.25 -11.63 -0.58
C ASP A 106 -13.03 -10.80 0.69
N VAL A 107 -12.28 -9.69 0.56
CA VAL A 107 -12.04 -8.77 1.67
C VAL A 107 -13.32 -8.05 2.08
N ASP A 108 -14.15 -7.68 1.12
CA ASP A 108 -15.44 -7.03 1.37
C ASP A 108 -16.39 -7.97 2.10
N GLU A 109 -16.48 -9.23 1.67
CA GLU A 109 -17.34 -10.25 2.31
C GLU A 109 -16.85 -10.57 3.73
N LEU A 110 -15.52 -10.66 3.94
CA LEU A 110 -14.94 -10.81 5.28
C LEU A 110 -15.28 -9.62 6.17
N GLY A 111 -15.10 -8.38 5.70
CA GLY A 111 -15.41 -7.17 6.44
C GLY A 111 -16.89 -7.07 6.82
N ALA A 112 -17.79 -7.48 5.90
CA ALA A 112 -19.24 -7.47 6.14
C ALA A 112 -19.70 -8.51 7.19
N ASN A 113 -18.98 -9.61 7.37
CA ASN A 113 -19.39 -10.73 8.22
C ASN A 113 -18.55 -10.90 9.49
N ALA A 114 -17.34 -10.33 9.57
CA ALA A 114 -16.52 -10.39 10.77
C ALA A 114 -17.02 -9.40 11.84
N SER A 115 -17.01 -9.82 13.10
CA SER A 115 -17.26 -8.91 14.25
C SER A 115 -15.99 -8.17 14.71
N ILE A 116 -14.83 -8.58 14.22
CA ILE A 116 -13.50 -8.01 14.49
C ILE A 116 -13.05 -7.11 13.34
N PRO A 117 -12.05 -6.21 13.52
CA PRO A 117 -11.45 -5.46 12.45
C PRO A 117 -10.85 -6.33 11.35
N VAL A 118 -11.14 -6.01 10.09
CA VAL A 118 -10.53 -6.61 8.89
C VAL A 118 -9.64 -5.59 8.21
N ILE A 119 -8.38 -5.96 7.99
CA ILE A 119 -7.34 -5.08 7.42
C ILE A 119 -6.83 -5.68 6.12
N ASN A 120 -7.02 -4.97 5.02
CA ASN A 120 -6.51 -5.34 3.71
C ASN A 120 -4.99 -5.15 3.63
N GLY A 121 -4.25 -6.25 3.67
CA GLY A 121 -2.80 -6.29 3.47
C GLY A 121 -2.39 -6.21 1.99
N LEU A 122 -3.22 -6.62 1.06
CA LEU A 122 -3.18 -6.45 -0.39
C LEU A 122 -4.30 -7.25 -1.07
N THR A 123 -4.90 -6.67 -2.09
CA THR A 123 -5.69 -7.35 -3.13
C THR A 123 -5.19 -6.97 -4.52
N ASP A 124 -5.81 -7.52 -5.58
CA ASP A 124 -5.53 -7.10 -6.97
C ASP A 124 -6.06 -5.69 -7.28
N TYR A 125 -6.89 -5.14 -6.41
CA TYR A 125 -7.43 -3.79 -6.55
C TYR A 125 -6.61 -2.71 -5.82
N ASP A 126 -6.18 -2.98 -4.57
CA ASP A 126 -5.57 -1.97 -3.70
C ASP A 126 -4.53 -2.57 -2.73
N HIS A 127 -3.63 -1.72 -2.25
CA HIS A 127 -2.63 -2.05 -1.24
C HIS A 127 -2.53 -0.97 -0.15
N PRO A 128 -3.57 -0.76 0.68
CA PRO A 128 -3.65 0.38 1.60
C PRO A 128 -2.52 0.42 2.63
N THR A 129 -2.06 -0.75 3.11
CA THR A 129 -0.92 -0.81 4.06
C THR A 129 0.41 -0.39 3.43
N GLN A 130 0.58 -0.55 2.11
CA GLN A 130 1.73 -0.03 1.38
C GLN A 130 1.61 1.48 1.21
N ALA A 131 0.48 1.97 0.74
CA ALA A 131 0.26 3.40 0.55
C ALA A 131 0.53 4.22 1.82
N LEU A 132 0.09 3.73 2.98
CA LEU A 132 0.40 4.39 4.27
C LEU A 132 1.91 4.40 4.58
N ALA A 133 2.63 3.32 4.29
CA ALA A 133 4.09 3.26 4.48
C ALA A 133 4.83 4.20 3.51
N ASP A 134 4.33 4.33 2.29
CA ASP A 134 4.86 5.25 1.29
C ASP A 134 4.71 6.70 1.76
N TRP A 135 3.51 7.07 2.19
CA TRP A 135 3.22 8.41 2.68
C TRP A 135 3.92 8.75 4.00
N LEU A 136 4.16 7.77 4.86
CA LEU A 136 4.99 7.98 6.04
C LEU A 136 6.45 8.26 5.65
N THR A 137 6.97 7.55 4.64
CA THR A 137 8.33 7.77 4.12
C THR A 137 8.46 9.16 3.49
N ILE A 138 7.48 9.57 2.69
CA ILE A 138 7.40 10.91 2.10
C ILE A 138 7.38 11.97 3.21
N ARG A 139 6.57 11.77 4.24
CA ARG A 139 6.44 12.69 5.38
C ARG A 139 7.73 12.81 6.20
N GLU A 140 8.49 11.74 6.36
CA GLU A 140 9.80 11.79 7.03
C GLU A 140 10.83 12.64 6.26
N VAL A 141 10.78 12.57 4.92
CA VAL A 141 11.76 13.29 4.08
C VAL A 141 11.36 14.74 3.86
N PHE A 142 10.09 14.99 3.56
CA PHE A 142 9.63 16.31 3.12
C PHE A 142 8.80 17.08 4.16
N GLY A 143 8.50 16.44 5.29
CA GLY A 143 7.63 17.03 6.31
C GLY A 143 6.13 16.88 5.99
N LYS A 144 5.31 17.64 6.72
CA LYS A 144 3.84 17.62 6.54
C LYS A 144 3.39 18.49 5.38
N ASP A 145 4.10 19.59 5.12
CA ASP A 145 3.80 20.49 4.03
C ASP A 145 4.41 19.95 2.74
N ILE A 146 3.56 19.45 1.88
CA ILE A 146 3.92 18.92 0.57
C ILE A 146 3.45 19.83 -0.57
N SER A 147 3.06 21.07 -0.26
CA SER A 147 2.58 22.04 -1.24
C SER A 147 3.63 22.29 -2.34
N GLY A 148 3.16 22.34 -3.59
CA GLY A 148 4.01 22.55 -4.76
C GLY A 148 4.88 21.34 -5.15
N ARG A 149 4.85 20.22 -4.43
CA ARG A 149 5.58 19.00 -4.78
C ARG A 149 4.77 18.09 -5.68
N LYS A 150 5.44 17.52 -6.67
CA LYS A 150 4.89 16.50 -7.56
C LYS A 150 5.47 15.14 -7.18
N PHE A 151 4.62 14.13 -7.15
CA PHE A 151 4.98 12.75 -6.80
C PHE A 151 4.60 11.82 -7.95
N ALA A 152 5.57 11.15 -8.55
CA ALA A 152 5.38 10.38 -9.77
C ALA A 152 5.59 8.88 -9.56
N TYR A 153 4.65 8.07 -10.04
CA TYR A 153 4.74 6.63 -10.17
C TYR A 153 5.02 6.25 -11.63
N PHE A 154 5.81 5.19 -11.83
CA PHE A 154 6.20 4.68 -13.15
C PHE A 154 5.95 3.18 -13.20
N GLY A 155 5.19 2.71 -14.15
CA GLY A 155 4.88 1.28 -14.29
C GLY A 155 3.52 1.03 -14.91
N ASP A 156 2.87 -0.08 -14.55
CA ASP A 156 1.53 -0.39 -14.99
C ASP A 156 0.43 0.09 -14.02
N GLY A 157 -0.80 0.09 -14.49
CA GLY A 157 -1.97 0.50 -13.74
C GLY A 157 -2.49 -0.57 -12.78
N ASN A 158 -1.59 -1.15 -11.96
CA ASN A 158 -1.91 -2.21 -11.00
C ASN A 158 -2.50 -1.68 -9.67
N ASN A 159 -2.59 -2.56 -8.68
CA ASN A 159 -3.08 -2.22 -7.33
C ASN A 159 -2.19 -1.21 -6.59
N VAL A 160 -0.88 -1.16 -6.87
CA VAL A 160 0.03 -0.17 -6.28
C VAL A 160 -0.25 1.20 -6.87
N THR A 161 -0.50 1.29 -8.18
CA THR A 161 -0.92 2.53 -8.84
C THR A 161 -2.27 3.01 -8.31
N THR A 162 -3.24 2.09 -8.11
CA THR A 162 -4.52 2.44 -7.48
C THR A 162 -4.31 3.04 -6.09
N ALA A 163 -3.55 2.35 -5.23
CA ALA A 163 -3.23 2.81 -3.87
C ALA A 163 -2.53 4.18 -3.87
N TRP A 164 -1.59 4.39 -4.80
CA TRP A 164 -0.85 5.64 -4.97
C TRP A 164 -1.76 6.81 -5.35
N LEU A 165 -2.60 6.63 -6.37
CA LEU A 165 -3.53 7.68 -6.82
C LEU A 165 -4.57 8.02 -5.74
N MET A 166 -5.16 7.00 -5.09
CA MET A 166 -6.17 7.21 -4.04
C MET A 166 -5.57 7.93 -2.83
N MET A 167 -4.44 7.46 -2.30
CA MET A 167 -3.83 8.07 -1.12
C MET A 167 -3.33 9.48 -1.41
N GLY A 168 -2.72 9.70 -2.58
CA GLY A 168 -2.29 11.03 -2.98
C GLY A 168 -3.45 12.01 -3.13
N ALA A 169 -4.55 11.55 -3.72
CA ALA A 169 -5.77 12.32 -3.82
C ALA A 169 -6.33 12.71 -2.44
N ILE A 170 -6.43 11.76 -1.50
CA ILE A 170 -6.89 12.00 -0.13
C ILE A 170 -6.01 13.02 0.59
N MET A 171 -4.70 12.93 0.41
CA MET A 171 -3.73 13.82 1.06
C MET A 171 -3.70 15.24 0.48
N GLY A 172 -4.34 15.47 -0.65
CA GLY A 172 -4.32 16.75 -1.36
C GLY A 172 -3.00 17.00 -2.09
N ALA A 173 -2.33 15.91 -2.51
CA ALA A 173 -1.06 15.97 -3.22
C ALA A 173 -1.23 16.08 -4.73
N HIS A 174 -0.20 16.55 -5.42
CA HIS A 174 -0.08 16.40 -6.86
C HIS A 174 0.60 15.06 -7.17
N VAL A 175 -0.21 14.07 -7.56
CA VAL A 175 0.27 12.73 -7.91
C VAL A 175 0.12 12.47 -9.41
N VAL A 176 1.13 11.84 -9.98
CA VAL A 176 1.18 11.48 -11.39
C VAL A 176 1.42 9.97 -11.49
N ALA A 177 0.69 9.29 -12.37
CA ALA A 177 0.98 7.93 -12.80
C ALA A 177 1.44 7.96 -14.27
N ALA A 178 2.70 7.64 -14.52
CA ALA A 178 3.24 7.42 -15.85
C ALA A 178 3.08 5.95 -16.19
N THR A 179 2.14 5.64 -17.10
CA THR A 179 1.77 4.27 -17.47
C THR A 179 1.57 4.16 -18.97
N PRO A 180 1.76 2.98 -19.59
CA PRO A 180 1.34 2.76 -20.96
C PRO A 180 -0.16 3.00 -21.14
N GLU A 181 -0.56 3.37 -22.33
CA GLU A 181 -1.98 3.43 -22.70
C GLU A 181 -2.57 2.02 -22.89
N GLY A 182 -3.89 1.91 -22.80
CA GLY A 182 -4.62 0.68 -23.08
C GLY A 182 -4.56 -0.34 -21.92
N LYS A 183 -4.15 -1.57 -22.19
CA LYS A 183 -4.19 -2.72 -21.27
C LYS A 183 -3.50 -2.49 -19.92
N PHE A 184 -2.42 -1.72 -19.92
CA PHE A 184 -1.60 -1.48 -18.72
C PHE A 184 -1.85 -0.10 -18.09
N ALA A 185 -2.84 0.64 -18.56
CA ALA A 185 -3.28 1.88 -17.90
C ALA A 185 -4.10 1.57 -16.63
N PRO A 186 -4.14 2.49 -15.64
CA PRO A 186 -5.08 2.40 -14.54
C PRO A 186 -6.52 2.35 -15.06
N LYS A 187 -7.38 1.59 -14.38
CA LYS A 187 -8.78 1.50 -14.74
C LYS A 187 -9.45 2.88 -14.68
N ARG A 188 -10.35 3.13 -15.62
CA ARG A 188 -11.05 4.42 -15.74
C ARG A 188 -11.77 4.80 -14.45
N GLU A 189 -12.45 3.86 -13.80
CA GLU A 189 -13.14 4.09 -12.54
C GLU A 189 -12.18 4.52 -11.41
N VAL A 190 -10.92 4.04 -11.42
CA VAL A 190 -9.88 4.44 -10.45
C VAL A 190 -9.47 5.89 -10.68
N ILE A 191 -9.26 6.27 -11.95
CA ILE A 191 -8.87 7.65 -12.32
C ILE A 191 -9.99 8.63 -11.96
N GLU A 192 -11.24 8.31 -12.30
CA GLU A 192 -12.41 9.15 -12.01
C GLU A 192 -12.59 9.33 -10.49
N LEU A 193 -12.50 8.26 -9.71
CA LEU A 193 -12.62 8.34 -8.26
C LEU A 193 -11.46 9.12 -7.62
N ALA A 194 -10.22 8.86 -8.02
CA ALA A 194 -9.06 9.59 -7.51
C ALA A 194 -9.12 11.08 -7.87
N SER A 195 -9.59 11.42 -9.09
CA SER A 195 -9.79 12.82 -9.50
C SER A 195 -10.85 13.52 -8.66
N LYS A 196 -11.96 12.85 -8.34
CA LYS A 196 -12.99 13.37 -7.44
C LYS A 196 -12.43 13.65 -6.04
N LEU A 197 -11.69 12.68 -5.46
CA LEU A 197 -11.06 12.83 -4.15
C LEU A 197 -10.02 13.96 -4.12
N ALA A 198 -9.27 14.15 -5.22
CA ALA A 198 -8.33 15.24 -5.36
C ALA A 198 -9.00 16.62 -5.37
N LEU A 199 -10.14 16.74 -6.06
CA LEU A 199 -10.93 17.98 -6.04
C LEU A 199 -11.41 18.33 -4.62
N GLU A 200 -11.86 17.33 -3.85
CA GLU A 200 -12.30 17.51 -2.46
C GLU A 200 -11.16 17.96 -1.52
N SER A 201 -9.96 17.48 -1.75
CA SER A 201 -8.79 17.71 -0.88
C SER A 201 -7.89 18.88 -1.29
N GLY A 202 -8.13 19.45 -2.50
CA GLY A 202 -7.25 20.46 -3.11
C GLY A 202 -6.00 19.87 -3.78
N GLY A 203 -5.98 18.57 -4.06
CA GLY A 203 -4.91 17.87 -4.75
C GLY A 203 -5.08 17.88 -6.28
N LYS A 204 -4.15 17.16 -6.95
CA LYS A 204 -4.17 16.96 -8.40
C LYS A 204 -3.79 15.53 -8.74
N VAL A 205 -4.56 14.89 -9.60
CA VAL A 205 -4.28 13.54 -10.13
C VAL A 205 -4.06 13.64 -11.63
N GLU A 206 -2.98 13.07 -12.11
CA GLU A 206 -2.65 12.99 -13.53
C GLU A 206 -2.28 11.55 -13.92
N VAL A 207 -2.67 11.14 -15.12
CA VAL A 207 -2.21 9.91 -15.76
C VAL A 207 -1.64 10.29 -17.13
N THR A 208 -0.45 9.83 -17.44
CA THR A 208 0.25 10.17 -18.69
C THR A 208 1.04 8.99 -19.21
N SER A 209 1.22 8.93 -20.53
CA SER A 209 2.16 7.99 -21.17
C SER A 209 3.57 8.58 -21.34
N ASP A 210 3.79 9.83 -20.98
CA ASP A 210 5.11 10.51 -21.06
C ASP A 210 5.85 10.42 -19.71
N ALA A 211 6.73 9.42 -19.61
CA ALA A 211 7.56 9.20 -18.42
C ALA A 211 8.48 10.40 -18.12
N LYS A 212 9.04 11.07 -19.15
CA LYS A 212 9.93 12.23 -18.95
C LYS A 212 9.18 13.43 -18.39
N SER A 213 8.00 13.71 -18.91
CA SER A 213 7.12 14.75 -18.38
C SER A 213 6.71 14.46 -16.93
N ALA A 214 6.38 13.21 -16.58
CA ALA A 214 6.06 12.83 -15.22
C ALA A 214 7.26 13.03 -14.27
N ALA A 215 8.48 12.66 -14.70
CA ALA A 215 9.69 12.80 -13.90
C ALA A 215 10.14 14.25 -13.70
N SER A 216 9.91 15.11 -14.70
CA SER A 216 10.39 16.50 -14.69
C SER A 216 9.94 17.25 -13.43
N GLY A 217 10.89 17.59 -12.56
CA GLY A 217 10.66 18.31 -11.30
C GLY A 217 9.90 17.48 -10.23
N ALA A 218 9.73 16.17 -10.38
CA ALA A 218 9.10 15.34 -9.37
C ALA A 218 9.98 15.20 -8.13
N SER A 219 9.37 15.23 -6.95
CA SER A 219 10.06 15.02 -5.65
C SER A 219 10.17 13.54 -5.29
N VAL A 220 9.34 12.68 -5.86
CA VAL A 220 9.39 11.23 -5.72
C VAL A 220 9.29 10.58 -7.08
N LEU A 221 10.18 9.63 -7.35
CA LEU A 221 10.03 8.64 -8.39
C LEU A 221 9.79 7.29 -7.74
N TYR A 222 8.62 6.71 -8.00
CA TYR A 222 8.17 5.46 -7.40
C TYR A 222 7.86 4.44 -8.48
N THR A 223 8.26 3.19 -8.30
CA THR A 223 7.92 2.10 -9.22
C THR A 223 7.64 0.79 -8.46
N ASP A 224 7.12 -0.18 -9.17
CA ASP A 224 6.87 -1.55 -8.74
C ASP A 224 7.40 -2.52 -9.82
N VAL A 225 7.49 -3.80 -9.46
CA VAL A 225 7.86 -4.85 -10.41
C VAL A 225 6.94 -4.85 -11.62
N TRP A 226 7.50 -5.11 -12.81
CA TRP A 226 6.68 -5.22 -14.01
C TRP A 226 5.79 -6.46 -14.00
N MET A 227 6.34 -7.60 -13.56
CA MET A 227 5.54 -8.83 -13.42
C MET A 227 5.11 -9.01 -11.96
N SER A 228 3.85 -8.75 -11.69
CA SER A 228 3.27 -8.93 -10.36
C SER A 228 2.99 -10.40 -10.08
N MET A 229 2.91 -10.73 -8.80
CA MET A 229 2.58 -12.09 -8.38
C MET A 229 1.12 -12.43 -8.77
N GLY A 230 0.98 -13.41 -9.64
CA GLY A 230 -0.30 -13.84 -10.20
C GLY A 230 -0.53 -13.41 -11.66
N ASP A 231 0.35 -12.56 -12.21
CA ASP A 231 0.30 -12.24 -13.64
C ASP A 231 0.58 -13.51 -14.47
N PRO A 232 -0.14 -13.71 -15.58
CA PRO A 232 0.14 -14.83 -16.48
C PRO A 232 1.55 -14.70 -17.08
N GLU A 233 2.33 -15.78 -17.05
CA GLU A 233 3.66 -15.80 -17.66
C GLU A 233 3.62 -15.49 -19.18
N ALA A 234 2.50 -15.83 -19.84
CA ALA A 234 2.27 -15.52 -21.24
C ALA A 234 2.27 -14.02 -21.55
N ASP A 235 1.94 -13.17 -20.57
CA ASP A 235 1.90 -11.71 -20.75
C ASP A 235 3.28 -11.05 -20.54
N ARG A 236 4.31 -11.78 -20.09
CA ARG A 236 5.63 -11.26 -19.73
C ARG A 236 6.26 -10.42 -20.83
N ILE A 237 6.39 -10.97 -22.04
CA ILE A 237 7.08 -10.30 -23.16
C ILE A 237 6.35 -9.01 -23.55
N GLU A 238 5.03 -9.05 -23.63
CA GLU A 238 4.21 -7.89 -23.95
C GLU A 238 4.37 -6.80 -22.90
N LYS A 239 4.29 -7.17 -21.62
CA LYS A 239 4.36 -6.27 -20.48
C LYS A 239 5.76 -5.65 -20.35
N GLU A 240 6.84 -6.44 -20.46
CA GLU A 240 8.21 -5.94 -20.43
C GLU A 240 8.49 -4.96 -21.57
N LYS A 241 7.98 -5.24 -22.77
CA LYS A 241 8.10 -4.33 -23.92
C LYS A 241 7.34 -3.02 -23.67
N ALA A 242 6.11 -3.09 -23.18
CA ALA A 242 5.28 -1.91 -22.93
C ALA A 242 5.84 -1.03 -21.81
N LEU A 243 6.45 -1.64 -20.78
CA LEU A 243 6.95 -0.95 -19.60
C LEU A 243 8.41 -0.49 -19.70
N SER A 244 9.15 -0.90 -20.73
CA SER A 244 10.59 -0.59 -20.86
C SER A 244 10.92 0.90 -20.81
N SER A 245 10.05 1.77 -21.34
CA SER A 245 10.23 3.23 -21.31
C SER A 245 9.89 3.87 -19.95
N TYR A 246 9.37 3.10 -19.01
CA TYR A 246 9.00 3.55 -17.64
C TYR A 246 10.02 3.08 -16.59
N SER A 247 11.13 2.49 -17.00
CA SER A 247 12.22 2.10 -16.08
C SER A 247 12.81 3.35 -15.41
N VAL A 248 12.89 3.35 -14.08
CA VAL A 248 13.49 4.46 -13.33
C VAL A 248 15.01 4.36 -13.40
N SER A 249 15.58 5.06 -14.35
CA SER A 249 17.02 5.15 -14.64
C SER A 249 17.64 6.42 -14.04
N ASP A 250 18.99 6.51 -14.09
CA ASP A 250 19.72 7.74 -13.74
C ASP A 250 19.31 8.92 -14.63
N GLU A 251 19.00 8.67 -15.92
CA GLU A 251 18.48 9.70 -16.82
C GLU A 251 17.14 10.24 -16.29
N LEU A 252 16.23 9.36 -15.92
CA LEU A 252 14.90 9.76 -15.41
C LEU A 252 15.02 10.46 -14.06
N MET A 253 15.86 9.96 -13.14
CA MET A 253 16.18 10.62 -11.88
C MET A 253 16.81 12.01 -12.08
N GLY A 254 17.61 12.18 -13.14
CA GLY A 254 18.22 13.46 -13.50
C GLY A 254 17.22 14.55 -13.92
N LEU A 255 16.00 14.19 -14.31
CA LEU A 255 14.92 15.14 -14.63
C LEU A 255 14.14 15.59 -13.39
N ALA A 256 14.26 14.86 -12.28
CA ALA A 256 13.53 15.10 -11.05
C ALA A 256 14.08 16.33 -10.29
N SER A 257 13.41 16.72 -9.21
CA SER A 257 13.89 17.79 -8.33
C SER A 257 15.22 17.38 -7.68
N LYS A 258 16.04 18.40 -7.30
CA LYS A 258 17.38 18.17 -6.71
C LYS A 258 17.33 17.35 -5.41
N ASP A 259 16.23 17.42 -4.68
CA ASP A 259 15.97 16.71 -3.43
C ASP A 259 15.11 15.47 -3.63
N ALA A 260 14.93 15.01 -4.89
CA ALA A 260 14.09 13.86 -5.19
C ALA A 260 14.60 12.59 -4.53
N ILE A 261 13.63 11.76 -4.14
CA ILE A 261 13.88 10.40 -3.63
C ILE A 261 13.33 9.34 -4.56
N PHE A 262 13.95 8.17 -4.53
CA PHE A 262 13.46 6.96 -5.16
C PHE A 262 12.77 6.05 -4.15
N MET A 263 11.63 5.46 -4.56
CA MET A 263 10.83 4.54 -3.76
C MET A 263 10.45 3.29 -4.57
N HIS A 264 10.29 2.16 -3.89
CA HIS A 264 9.87 0.88 -4.47
C HIS A 264 9.24 0.00 -3.40
N CYS A 265 8.06 -0.58 -3.66
CA CYS A 265 7.39 -1.45 -2.68
C CYS A 265 8.07 -2.81 -2.48
N LEU A 266 9.03 -3.18 -3.32
CA LEU A 266 9.75 -4.45 -3.33
C LEU A 266 8.85 -5.70 -3.58
N PRO A 267 9.39 -6.79 -4.16
CA PRO A 267 10.79 -6.98 -4.59
C PRO A 267 11.14 -6.09 -5.77
N ALA A 268 12.43 -5.89 -6.07
CA ALA A 268 12.86 -5.11 -7.22
C ALA A 268 13.82 -5.89 -8.09
N HIS A 269 13.74 -5.70 -9.42
CA HIS A 269 14.60 -6.33 -10.41
C HIS A 269 15.51 -5.26 -11.05
N ARG A 270 16.75 -5.16 -10.53
CA ARG A 270 17.76 -4.24 -11.08
C ARG A 270 18.00 -4.52 -12.55
N GLY A 271 17.96 -3.45 -13.36
CA GLY A 271 18.09 -3.55 -14.82
C GLY A 271 16.76 -3.81 -15.56
N GLN A 272 15.65 -3.92 -14.83
CA GLN A 272 14.29 -3.93 -15.39
C GLN A 272 13.57 -2.62 -15.03
N GLU A 273 12.68 -2.62 -14.03
CA GLU A 273 11.90 -1.44 -13.61
C GLU A 273 12.75 -0.34 -12.96
N VAL A 274 13.97 -0.66 -12.53
CA VAL A 274 14.90 0.31 -11.93
C VAL A 274 16.36 -0.04 -12.24
N SER A 275 17.22 0.97 -12.46
CA SER A 275 18.66 0.76 -12.56
C SER A 275 19.28 0.43 -11.19
N ALA A 276 20.39 -0.34 -11.17
CA ALA A 276 21.11 -0.65 -9.93
C ALA A 276 21.62 0.62 -9.23
N SER A 277 22.09 1.61 -9.99
CA SER A 277 22.57 2.89 -9.49
C SER A 277 21.50 3.70 -8.74
N VAL A 278 20.26 3.70 -9.25
CA VAL A 278 19.11 4.34 -8.58
C VAL A 278 18.67 3.55 -7.37
N MET A 279 18.51 2.22 -7.52
CA MET A 279 18.05 1.33 -6.46
C MET A 279 18.95 1.37 -5.22
N ASP A 280 20.28 1.36 -5.43
CA ASP A 280 21.28 1.30 -4.38
C ASP A 280 21.89 2.69 -4.08
N GLY A 281 21.39 3.74 -4.73
CA GLY A 281 21.85 5.12 -4.61
C GLY A 281 21.39 5.83 -3.35
N ARG A 282 21.97 7.01 -3.09
CA ARG A 282 21.67 7.84 -1.90
C ARG A 282 20.23 8.36 -1.85
N ALA A 283 19.60 8.55 -3.02
CA ALA A 283 18.22 9.00 -3.14
C ALA A 283 17.21 7.90 -2.75
N SER A 284 17.64 6.64 -2.76
CA SER A 284 16.77 5.49 -2.46
C SER A 284 16.32 5.48 -0.99
N LYS A 285 15.01 5.36 -0.79
CA LYS A 285 14.38 5.24 0.54
C LYS A 285 13.69 3.90 0.75
N ILE A 286 13.96 2.93 -0.11
CA ILE A 286 13.29 1.61 -0.14
C ILE A 286 13.34 0.87 1.19
N TRP A 287 14.47 0.91 1.89
CA TRP A 287 14.62 0.20 3.17
C TRP A 287 13.84 0.89 4.29
N ARG A 288 13.76 2.23 4.25
CA ARG A 288 12.96 2.99 5.20
C ARG A 288 11.47 2.80 4.92
N GLN A 289 11.07 2.79 3.66
CA GLN A 289 9.72 2.46 3.22
C GLN A 289 9.32 1.04 3.66
N ALA A 290 10.20 0.05 3.49
CA ALA A 290 9.96 -1.32 3.97
C ALA A 290 9.81 -1.40 5.50
N TYR A 291 10.62 -0.64 6.25
CA TYR A 291 10.52 -0.55 7.71
C TYR A 291 9.15 0.01 8.15
N HIS A 292 8.66 1.02 7.45
CA HIS A 292 7.38 1.65 7.76
C HIS A 292 6.17 0.73 7.53
N ARG A 293 6.31 -0.36 6.79
CA ARG A 293 5.25 -1.38 6.70
C ARG A 293 4.85 -1.93 8.07
N ARG A 294 5.82 -2.10 8.97
CA ARG A 294 5.53 -2.53 10.35
C ARG A 294 4.84 -1.43 11.14
N THR A 295 5.40 -0.22 11.14
CA THR A 295 4.90 0.87 12.00
C THR A 295 3.49 1.32 11.59
N THR A 296 3.19 1.30 10.28
CA THR A 296 1.84 1.61 9.80
C THR A 296 0.83 0.50 10.13
N ILE A 297 1.21 -0.78 10.04
CA ILE A 297 0.33 -1.88 10.48
C ILE A 297 0.09 -1.79 12.00
N GLN A 298 1.10 -1.42 12.81
CA GLN A 298 0.90 -1.16 14.24
C GLN A 298 -0.14 -0.05 14.47
N ALA A 299 -0.02 1.07 13.74
CA ALA A 299 -0.96 2.19 13.86
C ALA A 299 -2.38 1.80 13.40
N ILE A 300 -2.51 1.05 12.30
CA ILE A 300 -3.79 0.55 11.84
C ILE A 300 -4.45 -0.33 12.91
N LEU A 301 -3.75 -1.33 13.42
CA LEU A 301 -4.26 -2.19 14.50
C LEU A 301 -4.64 -1.39 15.74
N TYR A 302 -3.79 -0.44 16.15
CA TYR A 302 -4.02 0.42 17.31
C TYR A 302 -5.34 1.18 17.20
N HIS A 303 -5.59 1.85 16.08
CA HIS A 303 -6.79 2.67 15.89
C HIS A 303 -8.03 1.85 15.51
N SER A 304 -7.90 0.76 14.75
CA SER A 304 -9.01 -0.12 14.39
C SER A 304 -9.59 -0.83 15.61
N LEU A 305 -8.74 -1.37 16.50
CA LEU A 305 -9.16 -2.04 17.74
C LEU A 305 -9.83 -1.09 18.74
N ARG A 306 -9.56 0.20 18.66
CA ARG A 306 -10.14 1.26 19.48
C ARG A 306 -11.35 1.92 18.84
N GLY A 307 -11.68 1.57 17.60
CA GLY A 307 -12.79 2.16 16.85
C GLY A 307 -12.61 3.65 16.53
N GLU A 308 -11.37 4.12 16.40
CA GLU A 308 -11.04 5.54 16.25
C GLU A 308 -11.01 6.02 14.79
N LEU A 309 -10.99 5.11 13.81
CA LEU A 309 -11.10 5.45 12.39
C LEU A 309 -12.53 5.90 12.06
N LYS A 310 -12.66 7.06 11.42
CA LYS A 310 -13.97 7.62 11.05
C LYS A 310 -14.47 7.03 9.74
N GLY A 311 -13.58 6.93 8.75
CA GLY A 311 -13.90 6.43 7.41
C GLY A 311 -14.82 7.35 6.61
N ARG A 312 -14.91 7.09 5.32
CA ARG A 312 -15.94 7.66 4.45
C ARG A 312 -17.19 6.80 4.55
N ILE A 313 -18.35 7.42 4.72
CA ILE A 313 -19.68 6.78 4.75
C ILE A 313 -20.16 6.58 3.32
#